data_dbbd7e79138add4bb91cb360d187d9b6
#
_entry.id   dbbd7e79138add4bb91cb360d187d9b6
#
_cell.length_a   1.000
_cell.length_b   1.000
_cell.length_c   1.000
_cell.angle_alpha   90.00
_cell.angle_beta   90.00
_cell.angle_gamma   90.00
#
_symmetry.space_group_name_H-M   'P 1'
#
loop_
_entity.id
_entity.type
_entity.pdbx_description
1 polymer ?
#
loop_
_entity_poly.entity_id
_entity_poly.type
_entity_poly.pdbx_seq_one_letter_code
_entity_poly.pdbx_strand_id
1 'polypeptide(L)'
;MLKISQAGTANYCVTLKLEGRVVGPWVGELRQICEQLLSEGRALKLDLADVTFADASGVAALSSFKSCGVTFTNCSPFVEEQLKSPITD
;
A
#
# COMPACT_ATOMS: atom_id res chain seq x y z
N MET A 1 10.57 9.80 2.44
CA MET A 1 10.65 9.39 1.05
C MET A 1 10.13 7.98 0.88
N LEU A 2 9.43 7.72 -0.20
CA LEU A 2 8.86 6.39 -0.45
C LEU A 2 9.38 5.86 -1.77
N LYS A 3 9.88 4.65 -1.74
CA LYS A 3 10.34 3.99 -2.96
C LYS A 3 9.33 2.91 -3.32
N ILE A 4 8.86 2.94 -4.56
CA ILE A 4 7.89 1.99 -5.07
C ILE A 4 8.54 1.20 -6.18
N SER A 5 8.59 -0.12 -6.05
CA SER A 5 9.21 -0.99 -7.04
C SER A 5 8.26 -2.13 -7.38
N GLN A 6 8.27 -2.54 -8.64
CA GLN A 6 7.48 -3.71 -9.02
C GLN A 6 8.30 -4.94 -8.68
N ALA A 7 7.81 -5.74 -7.74
CA ALA A 7 8.54 -6.90 -7.25
C ALA A 7 8.26 -8.15 -8.06
N GLY A 8 7.12 -8.19 -8.76
CA GLY A 8 6.82 -9.36 -9.57
C GLY A 8 5.46 -9.23 -10.22
N THR A 9 5.26 -10.03 -11.25
CA THR A 9 3.97 -10.12 -11.93
C THR A 9 3.73 -11.59 -12.23
N ALA A 10 2.58 -12.10 -11.81
CA ALA A 10 2.22 -13.49 -12.07
C ALA A 10 0.74 -13.52 -12.40
N ASN A 11 0.40 -14.07 -13.56
CA ASN A 11 -0.97 -14.08 -14.06
C ASN A 11 -1.48 -12.65 -14.15
N TYR A 12 -2.48 -12.28 -13.43
CA TYR A 12 -2.98 -10.90 -13.43
C TYR A 12 -2.64 -10.17 -12.14
N CYS A 13 -1.75 -10.73 -11.33
CA CYS A 13 -1.39 -10.15 -10.05
C CYS A 13 -0.05 -9.43 -10.14
N VAL A 14 -0.05 -8.15 -9.79
CA VAL A 14 1.16 -7.35 -9.75
C VAL A 14 1.53 -7.12 -8.29
N THR A 15 2.79 -7.38 -7.95
CA THR A 15 3.29 -7.13 -6.60
C THR A 15 4.17 -5.90 -6.62
N LEU A 16 3.82 -4.92 -5.79
CA LEU A 16 4.62 -3.71 -5.63
C LEU A 16 5.29 -3.75 -4.27
N LYS A 17 6.58 -3.47 -4.24
CA LYS A 17 7.32 -3.38 -3.00
C LYS A 17 7.47 -1.92 -2.61
N LEU A 18 7.08 -1.60 -1.39
CA LEU A 18 7.17 -0.24 -0.86
C LEU A 18 8.29 -0.19 0.16
N GLU A 19 9.11 0.86 0.10
CA GLU A 19 10.22 1.03 1.02
C GLU A 19 10.21 2.46 1.55
N GLY A 20 10.30 2.61 2.86
CA GLY A 20 10.40 3.90 3.49
C GLY A 20 9.12 4.33 4.17
N ARG A 21 8.70 5.58 3.94
CA ARG A 21 7.57 6.16 4.64
C ARG A 21 6.43 6.46 3.69
N VAL A 22 5.24 6.00 4.06
CA VAL A 22 4.04 6.28 3.26
C VAL A 22 3.41 7.55 3.84
N VAL A 23 3.90 8.68 3.40
CA VAL A 23 3.52 9.98 3.96
C VAL A 23 3.23 10.99 2.86
N GLY A 24 2.38 11.95 3.20
CA GLY A 24 2.14 13.17 2.46
C GLY A 24 2.22 13.08 0.95
N PRO A 25 3.24 13.73 0.37
CA PRO A 25 3.34 13.82 -1.10
C PRO A 25 3.43 12.49 -1.81
N TRP A 26 3.96 11.48 -1.12
CA TRP A 26 4.16 10.16 -1.73
C TRP A 26 2.87 9.35 -1.81
N VAL A 27 1.89 9.69 -0.96
CA VAL A 27 0.61 8.99 -0.94
C VAL A 27 -0.13 9.16 -2.25
N GLY A 28 -0.10 10.37 -2.80
CA GLY A 28 -0.77 10.63 -4.07
C GLY A 28 -0.18 9.82 -5.21
N GLU A 29 1.14 9.71 -5.23
CA GLU A 29 1.82 8.94 -6.26
C GLU A 29 1.47 7.45 -6.15
N LEU A 30 1.50 6.92 -4.93
CA LEU A 30 1.15 5.53 -4.69
C LEU A 30 -0.30 5.26 -5.10
N ARG A 31 -1.20 6.15 -4.74
CA ARG A 31 -2.60 6.01 -5.10
C ARG A 31 -2.80 5.98 -6.61
N GLN A 32 -2.11 6.86 -7.31
CA GLN A 32 -2.22 6.92 -8.76
C GLN A 32 -1.78 5.62 -9.41
N ILE A 33 -0.66 5.06 -8.96
CA ILE A 33 -0.16 3.81 -9.50
C ILE A 33 -1.14 2.67 -9.23
N CYS A 34 -1.64 2.59 -8.00
CA CYS A 34 -2.55 1.52 -7.63
C CYS A 34 -3.87 1.62 -8.40
N GLU A 35 -4.40 2.82 -8.54
CA GLU A 35 -5.66 3.00 -9.25
C GLU A 35 -5.52 2.62 -10.72
N GLN A 36 -4.38 2.95 -11.30
CA GLN A 36 -4.14 2.61 -12.70
C GLN A 36 -4.12 1.10 -12.88
N LEU A 37 -3.41 0.39 -12.02
CA LEU A 37 -3.31 -1.06 -12.13
C LEU A 37 -4.65 -1.73 -11.89
N LEU A 38 -5.41 -1.23 -10.92
CA LEU A 38 -6.72 -1.80 -10.64
C LEU A 38 -7.69 -1.55 -11.79
N SER A 39 -7.58 -0.39 -12.44
CA SER A 39 -8.45 -0.07 -13.57
C SER A 39 -8.14 -0.94 -14.78
N GLU A 40 -6.94 -1.52 -14.84
CA GLU A 40 -6.57 -2.44 -15.91
C GLU A 40 -7.05 -3.86 -15.63
N GLY A 41 -7.78 -4.05 -14.54
CA GLY A 41 -8.29 -5.36 -14.20
C GLY A 41 -7.27 -6.26 -13.53
N ARG A 42 -6.16 -5.71 -13.04
CA ARG A 42 -5.13 -6.50 -12.40
C ARG A 42 -5.36 -6.62 -10.91
N ALA A 43 -5.04 -7.78 -10.36
CA ALA A 43 -4.99 -7.93 -8.92
C ALA A 43 -3.71 -7.25 -8.43
N LEU A 44 -3.76 -6.69 -7.23
CA LEU A 44 -2.63 -5.92 -6.71
C LEU A 44 -2.24 -6.44 -5.33
N LYS A 45 -0.94 -6.60 -5.13
CA LYS A 45 -0.39 -7.02 -3.86
C LYS A 45 0.69 -6.03 -3.47
N LEU A 46 0.64 -5.56 -2.24
CA LEU A 46 1.64 -4.61 -1.72
C LEU A 46 2.51 -5.30 -0.69
N ASP A 47 3.82 -5.29 -0.91
CA ASP A 47 4.78 -5.83 0.02
C ASP A 47 5.26 -4.69 0.91
N LEU A 48 4.93 -4.77 2.20
CA LEU A 48 5.19 -3.71 3.14
C LEU A 48 6.35 -4.02 4.09
N ALA A 49 7.19 -4.98 3.72
CA ALA A 49 8.28 -5.41 4.59
C ALA A 49 9.19 -4.27 5.00
N ASP A 50 9.45 -3.34 4.09
CA ASP A 50 10.38 -2.25 4.34
C ASP A 50 9.68 -0.91 4.60
N VAL A 51 8.38 -0.93 4.86
CA VAL A 51 7.67 0.28 5.24
C VAL A 51 7.88 0.51 6.73
N THR A 52 8.42 1.68 7.06
CA THR A 52 8.77 1.99 8.45
C THR A 52 7.75 2.88 9.12
N PHE A 53 6.91 3.57 8.35
CA PHE A 53 5.95 4.49 8.92
C PHE A 53 4.87 4.86 7.91
N ALA A 54 3.67 5.14 8.38
CA ALA A 54 2.60 5.69 7.56
C ALA A 54 1.90 6.78 8.38
N ASP A 55 1.74 7.96 7.77
CA ASP A 55 1.01 9.03 8.45
C ASP A 55 -0.50 8.82 8.25
N ALA A 56 -1.31 9.79 8.71
CA ALA A 56 -2.76 9.65 8.61
C ALA A 56 -3.21 9.49 7.17
N SER A 57 -2.61 10.25 6.25
CA SER A 57 -2.93 10.12 4.83
C SER A 57 -2.52 8.76 4.29
N GLY A 58 -1.35 8.27 4.71
CA GLY A 58 -0.87 6.97 4.29
C GLY A 58 -1.76 5.84 4.77
N VAL A 59 -2.15 5.91 6.04
CA VAL A 59 -3.05 4.90 6.60
C VAL A 59 -4.39 4.91 5.89
N ALA A 60 -4.92 6.10 5.61
CA ALA A 60 -6.19 6.21 4.91
C ALA A 60 -6.11 5.60 3.52
N ALA A 61 -5.02 5.88 2.80
CA ALA A 61 -4.84 5.33 1.47
C ALA A 61 -4.71 3.80 1.50
N LEU A 62 -3.91 3.28 2.43
CA LEU A 62 -3.73 1.83 2.53
C LEU A 62 -5.04 1.15 2.92
N SER A 63 -5.81 1.74 3.82
CA SER A 63 -7.10 1.20 4.20
C SER A 63 -8.06 1.17 3.00
N SER A 64 -8.03 2.22 2.20
CA SER A 64 -8.85 2.29 1.00
C SER A 64 -8.49 1.19 0.02
N PHE A 65 -7.19 0.95 -0.18
CA PHE A 65 -6.74 -0.13 -1.06
C PHE A 65 -7.20 -1.49 -0.56
N LYS A 66 -7.14 -1.69 0.75
CA LYS A 66 -7.59 -2.95 1.33
C LYS A 66 -9.08 -3.18 1.04
N SER A 67 -9.86 -2.12 1.11
CA SER A 67 -11.28 -2.20 0.78
C SER A 67 -11.52 -2.51 -0.69
N CYS A 68 -10.57 -2.14 -1.54
CA CYS A 68 -10.67 -2.41 -2.97
C CYS A 68 -10.16 -3.80 -3.35
N GLY A 69 -9.76 -4.60 -2.37
CA GLY A 69 -9.32 -5.95 -2.65
C GLY A 69 -7.81 -6.11 -2.80
N VAL A 70 -7.05 -5.06 -2.50
CA VAL A 70 -5.60 -5.14 -2.55
C VAL A 70 -5.11 -5.99 -1.38
N THR A 71 -4.19 -6.91 -1.65
CA THR A 71 -3.63 -7.79 -0.63
C THR A 71 -2.34 -7.18 -0.10
N PHE A 72 -2.17 -7.19 1.21
CA PHE A 72 -0.93 -6.71 1.83
C PHE A 72 -0.12 -7.91 2.30
N THR A 73 1.19 -7.87 2.08
CA THR A 73 2.09 -8.93 2.53
C THR A 73 3.22 -8.32 3.35
N ASN A 74 3.75 -9.10 4.27
CA ASN A 74 4.88 -8.71 5.10
C ASN A 74 4.65 -7.42 5.86
N CYS A 75 3.41 -7.16 6.24
CA CYS A 75 3.06 -5.96 6.98
C CYS A 75 3.68 -6.02 8.36
N SER A 76 4.41 -4.98 8.75
CA SER A 76 5.03 -4.95 10.07
C SER A 76 3.95 -4.82 11.13
N PRO A 77 4.20 -5.32 12.35
CA PRO A 77 3.21 -5.19 13.42
C PRO A 77 2.79 -3.75 13.68
N PHE A 78 3.72 -2.81 13.55
CA PHE A 78 3.42 -1.41 13.76
C PHE A 78 2.42 -0.88 12.74
N VAL A 79 2.67 -1.16 11.46
CA VAL A 79 1.78 -0.71 10.39
C VAL A 79 0.45 -1.45 10.45
N GLU A 80 0.51 -2.73 10.78
CA GLU A 80 -0.71 -3.52 10.90
C GLU A 80 -1.63 -2.96 11.98
N GLU A 81 -1.05 -2.54 13.10
CA GLU A 81 -1.81 -1.91 14.15
C GLU A 81 -2.47 -0.61 13.68
N GLN A 82 -1.72 0.18 12.93
CA GLN A 82 -2.27 1.42 12.39
C GLN A 82 -3.45 1.16 11.47
N LEU A 83 -3.39 0.09 10.69
CA LEU A 83 -4.47 -0.24 9.76
C LEU A 83 -5.69 -0.80 10.46
N LYS A 84 -5.48 -1.51 11.58
CA LYS A 84 -6.58 -2.11 12.31
C LYS A 84 -7.40 -1.10 13.07
N SER A 85 -6.72 -0.13 13.67
CA SER A 85 -7.38 0.84 14.53
C SER A 85 -7.12 2.23 14.04
N PRO A 86 -7.60 2.52 12.89
CA PRO A 86 -7.23 3.78 12.29
C PRO A 86 -7.81 4.92 13.05
N ILE A 87 -8.87 4.72 13.72
CA ILE A 87 -9.45 5.82 14.23
C ILE A 87 -9.99 5.70 15.43
N THR A 88 -10.04 5.43 15.78
CA THR A 88 -10.46 5.37 16.79
C THR A 88 -10.95 6.05 17.34
N ASP A 89 -11.30 6.30 17.24
CA ASP A 89 -11.87 6.92 17.76
C ASP A 89 -12.10 7.00 18.24
#